data_d297fe7e196b657cda6507402b3edfb9
#
_entry.id   d297fe7e196b657cda6507402b3edfb9
#
_cell.length_a   1.000
_cell.length_b   1.000
_cell.length_c   1.000
_cell.angle_alpha   90.00
_cell.angle_beta   90.00
_cell.angle_gamma   90.00
#
_symmetry.space_group_name_H-M   'P 1'
#
loop_
_entity.id
_entity.type
_entity.pdbx_description
1 polymer ?
#
loop_
_entity_poly.entity_id
_entity_poly.type
_entity_poly.pdbx_seq_one_letter_code
_entity_poly.pdbx_strand_id
1 'polypeptide(L)' 'MQDKIVEIVVNKYKQRSEVGIKKYNTTLEDNNEDDFLLHAQQEAMDLSLYLEKLIQQRNDKQNNL' A
#
# COMPACT_ATOMS: atom_id res chain seq x y z
N MET A 1 -14.17 -20.21 10.92
CA MET A 1 -13.49 -20.19 9.61
C MET A 1 -12.51 -19.04 9.59
N GLN A 2 -11.25 -19.30 9.27
CA GLN A 2 -10.21 -18.29 9.18
C GLN A 2 -9.86 -18.05 7.72
N ASP A 3 -9.66 -16.77 7.40
CA ASP A 3 -9.23 -16.38 6.06
C ASP A 3 -7.73 -16.06 6.10
N LYS A 4 -6.93 -16.91 5.47
CA LYS A 4 -5.47 -16.78 5.44
C LYS A 4 -5.02 -15.48 4.79
N ILE A 5 -5.74 -15.03 3.77
CA ILE A 5 -5.41 -13.76 3.10
C ILE A 5 -5.58 -12.58 4.07
N VAL A 6 -6.64 -12.59 4.87
CA VAL A 6 -6.87 -11.53 5.86
C VAL A 6 -5.77 -11.53 6.92
N GLU A 7 -5.37 -12.71 7.43
CA GLU A 7 -4.27 -12.81 8.38
C GLU A 7 -2.98 -12.21 7.84
N ILE A 8 -2.64 -12.51 6.60
CA ILE A 8 -1.42 -11.98 5.96
C ILE A 8 -1.48 -10.45 5.90
N VAL A 9 -2.61 -9.90 5.48
CA VAL A 9 -2.77 -8.45 5.36
C VAL A 9 -2.69 -7.76 6.72
N VAL A 10 -3.35 -8.33 7.74
CA VAL A 10 -3.30 -7.80 9.11
C VAL A 10 -1.87 -7.75 9.62
N ASN A 11 -1.09 -8.81 9.41
CA ASN A 11 0.31 -8.86 9.84
C ASN A 11 1.16 -7.82 9.07
N LYS A 12 0.89 -7.62 7.80
CA LYS A 12 1.58 -6.58 7.02
C LYS A 12 1.28 -5.18 7.55
N TYR A 13 0.04 -4.91 7.97
CA TYR A 13 -0.30 -3.63 8.60
C TYR A 13 0.52 -3.39 9.86
N LYS A 14 0.63 -4.39 10.71
CA LYS A 14 1.40 -4.28 11.96
C LYS A 14 2.88 -4.02 11.69
N GLN A 15 3.48 -4.76 10.76
CA GLN A 15 4.88 -4.59 10.38
C GLN A 15 5.13 -3.20 9.80
N ARG A 16 4.23 -2.73 8.93
CA ARG A 16 4.34 -1.41 8.33
C ARG A 16 4.27 -0.31 9.39
N SER A 17 3.39 -0.46 10.37
CA SER A 17 3.29 0.48 11.49
C SER A 17 4.60 0.57 12.27
N GLU A 18 5.20 -0.59 12.59
CA GLU A 18 6.48 -0.63 13.32
C GLU A 18 7.61 0.07 12.55
N VAL A 19 7.68 -0.17 11.24
CA VAL A 19 8.67 0.48 10.38
C VAL A 19 8.48 2.00 10.39
N GLY A 20 7.23 2.46 10.28
CA GLY A 20 6.90 3.87 10.30
C GLY A 20 7.26 4.55 11.63
N ILE A 21 6.96 3.89 12.75
CA ILE A 21 7.28 4.41 14.08
C ILE A 21 8.80 4.57 14.23
N LYS A 22 9.58 3.58 13.82
CA LYS A 22 11.04 3.65 13.89
C LYS A 22 11.60 4.76 13.00
N LYS A 23 11.05 4.94 11.82
CA LYS A 23 11.55 5.91 10.84
C LYS A 23 11.25 7.34 11.26
N TYR A 24 10.05 7.61 11.75
CA TYR A 24 9.57 8.95 12.03
C TYR A 24 9.55 9.30 13.52
N ASN A 25 9.82 8.32 14.38
CA ASN A 25 9.84 8.47 15.85
C ASN A 25 8.50 8.99 16.38
N THR A 26 7.40 8.61 15.75
CA THR A 26 6.05 8.95 16.20
C THR A 26 5.06 7.94 15.64
N THR A 27 3.92 7.80 16.31
CA THR A 27 2.80 7.05 15.77
C THR A 27 2.00 7.90 14.80
N LEU A 28 1.21 7.28 13.96
CA LEU A 28 0.28 8.00 13.08
C LEU A 28 -0.73 8.81 13.90
N GLU A 29 -1.21 8.25 15.00
CA GLU A 29 -2.16 8.93 15.88
C GLU A 29 -1.61 10.25 16.42
N ASP A 30 -0.33 10.27 16.77
CA ASP A 30 0.33 11.44 17.38
C ASP A 30 0.96 12.39 16.37
N ASN A 31 1.01 12.01 15.10
CA ASN A 31 1.59 12.86 14.05
C ASN A 31 0.53 13.81 13.52
N ASN A 32 0.61 15.07 13.90
CA ASN A 32 -0.32 16.12 13.46
C ASN A 32 0.36 17.16 12.56
N GLU A 33 1.59 16.89 12.10
CA GLU A 33 2.37 17.83 11.30
C GLU A 33 2.34 17.53 9.81
N ASP A 34 2.28 16.24 9.44
CA ASP A 34 2.31 15.85 8.04
C ASP A 34 0.95 16.04 7.35
N ASP A 35 1.00 16.37 6.07
CA ASP A 35 -0.21 16.52 5.25
C ASP A 35 -0.66 15.15 4.73
N PHE A 36 -1.48 14.48 5.52
CA PHE A 36 -1.95 13.14 5.18
C PHE A 36 -2.94 13.12 4.01
N LEU A 37 -3.64 14.21 3.76
CA LEU A 37 -4.51 14.30 2.59
C LEU A 37 -3.67 14.25 1.30
N LEU A 38 -2.58 14.99 1.26
CA LEU A 38 -1.66 14.97 0.13
C LEU A 38 -0.99 13.61 -0.02
N HIS A 39 -0.52 13.02 1.09
CA HIS A 39 0.08 11.69 1.07
C HIS A 39 -0.91 10.63 0.53
N ALA A 40 -2.16 10.67 0.99
CA ALA A 40 -3.19 9.75 0.52
C ALA A 40 -3.46 9.90 -0.97
N GLN A 41 -3.50 11.12 -1.47
CA GLN A 41 -3.68 11.37 -2.90
C GLN A 41 -2.52 10.78 -3.71
N GLN A 42 -1.30 11.01 -3.27
CA GLN A 42 -0.11 10.49 -3.95
C GLN A 42 -0.12 8.96 -3.99
N GLU A 43 -0.48 8.31 -2.88
CA GLU A 43 -0.59 6.85 -2.83
C GLU A 43 -1.67 6.32 -3.76
N ALA A 44 -2.81 7.00 -3.86
CA ALA A 44 -3.89 6.61 -4.76
C ALA A 44 -3.45 6.72 -6.23
N MET A 45 -2.69 7.76 -6.55
CA MET A 45 -2.12 7.94 -7.89
C MET A 45 -1.13 6.81 -8.22
N ASP A 46 -0.25 6.48 -7.30
CA ASP A 46 0.71 5.38 -7.47
C ASP A 46 -0.02 4.05 -7.66
N LEU A 47 -1.07 3.79 -6.90
CA LEU A 47 -1.88 2.59 -7.05
C LEU A 47 -2.45 2.49 -8.46
N SER A 48 -2.97 3.59 -8.98
CA SER A 48 -3.51 3.64 -10.35
C SER A 48 -2.44 3.30 -11.39
N LEU A 49 -1.23 3.82 -11.24
CA LEU A 49 -0.12 3.54 -12.14
C LEU A 49 0.30 2.07 -12.08
N TYR A 50 0.38 1.50 -10.89
CA TYR A 50 0.72 0.09 -10.72
C TYR A 50 -0.34 -0.82 -11.35
N LEU A 51 -1.61 -0.48 -11.20
CA LEU A 51 -2.69 -1.24 -11.80
C LEU A 51 -2.60 -1.21 -13.33
N GLU A 52 -2.32 -0.04 -13.91
CA GLU A 52 -2.17 0.06 -15.37
C GLU A 52 -1.00 -0.77 -15.87
N LYS A 53 0.12 -0.74 -15.15
CA LYS A 53 1.28 -1.59 -15.49
C LYS A 53 0.90 -3.06 -15.53
N LEU A 54 0.16 -3.52 -14.50
CA LEU A 54 -0.28 -4.92 -14.42
C LEU A 54 -1.27 -5.28 -15.53
N ILE A 55 -2.16 -4.34 -15.88
CA ILE A 55 -3.10 -4.53 -16.99
C ILE A 55 -2.34 -4.69 -18.31
N GLN A 56 -1.34 -3.86 -18.56
CA GLN A 56 -0.54 -3.95 -19.77
C GLN A 56 0.25 -5.26 -19.83
N GLN A 57 0.82 -5.69 -18.72
CA GLN A 57 1.51 -7.00 -18.67
C GLN A 57 0.57 -8.15 -18.96
N ARG A 58 -0.66 -8.10 -18.43
CA ARG A 58 -1.68 -9.12 -18.73
C ARG A 58 -2.06 -9.11 -20.21
N ASN A 59 -2.25 -7.92 -20.79
CA ASN A 59 -2.61 -7.79 -22.19
C ASN A 59 -1.48 -8.30 -23.11
N ASP A 60 -0.23 -8.02 -22.77
CA ASP A 60 0.92 -8.51 -23.53
C ASP A 60 0.98 -10.04 -23.53
N LYS A 61 0.70 -10.67 -22.40
CA LYS A 61 0.63 -12.13 -22.32
C LYS A 61 -0.48 -12.70 -23.19
N GLN A 62 -1.63 -12.04 -23.25
CA GLN A 62 -2.75 -12.48 -24.08
C GLN A 62 -2.46 -12.33 -25.56
N ASN A 63 -1.69 -11.30 -25.93
CA ASN A 63 -1.35 -11.03 -27.33
C ASN A 63 -0.20 -11.87 -27.86
N ASN A 64 0.51 -12.59 -27.00
CA ASN A 64 1.64 -13.44 -27.37
C ASN A 64 1.23 -14.92 -27.58
N LEU A 65 0.00 -15.16 -27.85
CA LEU A 65 -0.48 -16.52 -28.13
C LEU A 65 -0.21 -16.94 -29.57
#